data_a741e1dd3ceb4dc6157b6818e2772a6f
#
_entry.id   a741e1dd3ceb4dc6157b6818e2772a6f
#
_cell.length_a   1.000
_cell.length_b   1.000
_cell.length_c   1.000
_cell.angle_alpha   90.00
_cell.angle_beta   90.00
_cell.angle_gamma   90.00
#
_symmetry.space_group_name_H-M   'P 1'
#
loop_
_entity.id
_entity.type
_entity.pdbx_description
1 polymer ?
#
loop_
_entity_poly.entity_id
_entity_poly.type
_entity_poly.pdbx_seq_one_letter_code
_entity_poly.pdbx_strand_id
1 'polypeptide(L)'
;MKELVVPSKFNNKKLQSFLMHNFPSLTNSLFYKTLRKKDIKINNIRISENILLHTNDNVKVYISDELLLPNTQIKINIIYEDNNILIANKPEQIEVTGDSGLTCLLKKQHNFKFLEPCHRLDRNTTGLTLFAKNQEALNILLNKFKNHEIEKHYLAMVYGILSDKQKTLQAYLFKDDKKSQVYIS
;
A
#
# COMPACT_ATOMS: atom_id res chain seq x y z
N MET A 1 5.74 -15.50 16.72
CA MET A 1 6.62 -14.66 17.55
C MET A 1 8.05 -14.77 17.02
N LYS A 2 8.73 -13.66 16.83
CA LYS A 2 10.15 -13.62 16.45
C LYS A 2 10.96 -13.00 17.57
N GLU A 3 12.13 -13.56 17.84
CA GLU A 3 13.06 -13.11 18.87
C GLU A 3 14.40 -12.80 18.23
N LEU A 4 14.95 -11.62 18.52
CA LEU A 4 16.17 -11.10 17.92
C LEU A 4 17.04 -10.48 19.00
N VAL A 5 18.34 -10.71 18.95
CA VAL A 5 19.34 -10.03 19.80
C VAL A 5 19.96 -8.90 19.00
N VAL A 6 20.06 -7.71 19.61
CA VAL A 6 20.57 -6.51 18.96
C VAL A 6 22.11 -6.59 18.87
N PRO A 7 22.68 -6.64 17.64
CA PRO A 7 24.13 -6.64 17.47
C PRO A 7 24.70 -5.24 17.62
N SER A 8 26.02 -5.14 17.83
CA SER A 8 26.75 -3.87 18.05
C SER A 8 26.53 -2.81 16.96
N LYS A 9 26.35 -3.22 15.70
CA LYS A 9 26.05 -2.31 14.58
C LYS A 9 24.74 -1.52 14.73
N PHE A 10 23.83 -1.96 15.62
CA PHE A 10 22.57 -1.29 15.92
C PHE A 10 22.55 -0.61 17.28
N ASN A 11 23.69 -0.54 17.97
CA ASN A 11 23.80 0.22 19.21
C ASN A 11 23.44 1.70 18.98
N ASN A 12 22.60 2.27 19.85
CA ASN A 12 22.07 3.64 19.74
C ASN A 12 21.28 3.93 18.43
N LYS A 13 20.77 2.91 17.74
CA LYS A 13 19.84 3.09 16.62
C LYS A 13 18.40 2.84 17.05
N LYS A 14 17.46 3.48 16.35
CA LYS A 14 16.03 3.29 16.65
C LYS A 14 15.58 1.87 16.33
N LEU A 15 14.69 1.35 17.17
CA LEU A 15 14.04 0.04 17.02
C LEU A 15 13.49 -0.17 15.61
N GLN A 16 12.86 0.86 15.02
CA GLN A 16 12.34 0.80 13.66
C GLN A 16 13.41 0.41 12.64
N SER A 17 14.58 1.05 12.68
CA SER A 17 15.68 0.75 11.76
C SER A 17 16.17 -0.69 11.91
N PHE A 18 16.24 -1.19 13.14
CA PHE A 18 16.62 -2.57 13.43
C PHE A 18 15.59 -3.57 12.89
N LEU A 19 14.30 -3.34 13.16
CA LEU A 19 13.25 -4.25 12.71
C LEU A 19 13.07 -4.23 11.20
N MET A 20 13.16 -3.08 10.54
CA MET A 20 13.09 -3.00 9.08
C MET A 20 14.30 -3.63 8.38
N HIS A 21 15.47 -3.61 9.01
CA HIS A 21 16.63 -4.33 8.51
C HIS A 21 16.44 -5.86 8.55
N ASN A 22 15.86 -6.38 9.65
CA ASN A 22 15.63 -7.82 9.82
C ASN A 22 14.37 -8.33 9.13
N PHE A 23 13.39 -7.45 8.92
CA PHE A 23 12.12 -7.74 8.26
C PHE A 23 11.87 -6.73 7.13
N PRO A 24 12.45 -6.92 5.95
CA PRO A 24 12.33 -5.96 4.83
C PRO A 24 10.89 -5.68 4.38
N SER A 25 9.96 -6.57 4.70
CA SER A 25 8.53 -6.42 4.41
C SER A 25 7.75 -5.66 5.48
N LEU A 26 8.40 -5.33 6.60
CA LEU A 26 7.78 -4.53 7.66
C LEU A 26 7.63 -3.08 7.20
N THR A 27 6.39 -2.68 6.89
CA THR A 27 6.10 -1.30 6.51
C THR A 27 6.06 -0.37 7.71
N ASN A 28 6.26 0.94 7.49
CA ASN A 28 6.11 1.96 8.54
C ASN A 28 4.73 1.88 9.21
N SER A 29 3.68 1.73 8.43
CA SER A 29 2.30 1.61 8.93
C SER A 29 2.13 0.40 9.87
N LEU A 30 2.63 -0.77 9.45
CA LEU A 30 2.57 -2.00 10.26
C LEU A 30 3.41 -1.86 11.53
N PHE A 31 4.61 -1.28 11.45
CA PHE A 31 5.47 -1.02 12.60
C PHE A 31 4.76 -0.19 13.67
N TYR A 32 4.21 0.98 13.30
CA TYR A 32 3.50 1.84 14.26
C TYR A 32 2.18 1.24 14.76
N LYS A 33 1.49 0.45 13.92
CA LYS A 33 0.32 -0.32 14.36
C LYS A 33 0.69 -1.34 15.44
N THR A 34 1.81 -2.04 15.27
CA THR A 34 2.33 -3.04 16.23
C THR A 34 2.77 -2.38 17.54
N LEU A 35 3.43 -1.21 17.47
CA LEU A 35 3.76 -0.43 18.66
C LEU A 35 2.53 -0.01 19.46
N ARG A 36 1.50 0.53 18.79
CA ARG A 36 0.24 0.93 19.44
C ARG A 36 -0.46 -0.24 20.12
N LYS A 37 -0.36 -1.44 19.55
CA LYS A 37 -0.89 -2.67 20.14
C LYS A 37 -0.02 -3.24 21.26
N LYS A 38 1.16 -2.65 21.50
CA LYS A 38 2.17 -3.15 22.43
C LYS A 38 2.62 -4.60 22.13
N ASP A 39 2.67 -4.94 20.84
CA ASP A 39 3.06 -6.27 20.34
C ASP A 39 4.59 -6.38 20.13
N ILE A 40 5.38 -5.49 20.74
CA ILE A 40 6.83 -5.55 20.78
C ILE A 40 7.28 -5.49 22.23
N LYS A 41 8.22 -6.36 22.59
CA LYS A 41 8.90 -6.35 23.88
C LYS A 41 10.40 -6.16 23.68
N ILE A 42 11.02 -5.39 24.56
CA ILE A 42 12.47 -5.30 24.69
C ILE A 42 12.83 -5.69 26.11
N ASN A 43 13.71 -6.68 26.26
CA ASN A 43 14.10 -7.25 27.56
C ASN A 43 12.87 -7.65 28.39
N ASN A 44 11.87 -8.27 27.73
CA ASN A 44 10.57 -8.69 28.27
C ASN A 44 9.61 -7.54 28.67
N ILE A 45 9.98 -6.28 28.52
CA ILE A 45 9.12 -5.11 28.78
C ILE A 45 8.38 -4.73 27.49
N ARG A 46 7.05 -4.60 27.55
CA ARG A 46 6.22 -4.10 26.42
C ARG A 46 6.49 -2.63 26.18
N ILE A 47 6.69 -2.27 24.92
CA ILE A 47 6.93 -0.89 24.51
C ILE A 47 5.82 -0.37 23.59
N SER A 48 5.62 0.95 23.59
CA SER A 48 4.67 1.66 22.72
C SER A 48 5.33 2.75 21.89
N GLU A 49 6.64 2.95 22.06
CA GLU A 49 7.41 4.00 21.43
C GLU A 49 8.60 3.46 20.64
N ASN A 50 9.06 4.25 19.66
CA ASN A 50 10.22 3.91 18.85
C ASN A 50 11.51 4.36 19.57
N ILE A 51 11.97 3.55 20.52
CA ILE A 51 13.12 3.83 21.38
C ILE A 51 14.47 3.49 20.72
N LEU A 52 15.56 3.95 21.31
CA LEU A 52 16.90 3.55 20.98
C LEU A 52 17.22 2.17 21.59
N LEU A 53 17.93 1.36 20.83
CA LEU A 53 18.37 0.04 21.22
C LEU A 53 19.80 0.04 21.71
N HIS A 54 20.15 -0.89 22.61
CA HIS A 54 21.50 -1.14 23.05
C HIS A 54 21.96 -2.53 22.60
N THR A 55 23.27 -2.70 22.49
CA THR A 55 23.85 -4.01 22.17
C THR A 55 23.39 -5.04 23.19
N ASN A 56 23.05 -6.25 22.72
CA ASN A 56 22.50 -7.37 23.49
C ASN A 56 21.05 -7.19 23.99
N ASP A 57 20.34 -6.12 23.66
CA ASP A 57 18.93 -6.05 23.91
C ASP A 57 18.21 -7.22 23.22
N ASN A 58 17.27 -7.86 23.94
CA ASN A 58 16.45 -8.92 23.44
C ASN A 58 15.11 -8.35 22.96
N VAL A 59 14.89 -8.37 21.64
CA VAL A 59 13.68 -7.83 21.00
C VAL A 59 12.77 -8.97 20.59
N LYS A 60 11.56 -9.02 21.18
CA LYS A 60 10.48 -9.97 20.83
C LYS A 60 9.38 -9.26 20.08
N VAL A 61 9.03 -9.77 18.90
CA VAL A 61 8.02 -9.20 18.03
C VAL A 61 6.88 -10.20 17.82
N TYR A 62 5.67 -9.78 18.15
CA TYR A 62 4.44 -10.58 18.05
C TYR A 62 3.67 -10.20 16.80
N ILE A 63 4.27 -10.40 15.63
CA ILE A 63 3.64 -10.21 14.31
C ILE A 63 3.53 -11.59 13.66
N SER A 64 2.44 -11.86 12.94
CA SER A 64 2.30 -13.12 12.20
C SER A 64 3.33 -13.17 11.07
N ASP A 65 3.83 -14.37 10.79
CA ASP A 65 4.84 -14.59 9.75
C ASP A 65 4.35 -14.15 8.37
N GLU A 66 3.06 -14.31 8.08
CA GLU A 66 2.41 -13.86 6.85
C GLU A 66 2.57 -12.35 6.59
N LEU A 67 2.59 -11.53 7.64
CA LEU A 67 2.79 -10.08 7.54
C LEU A 67 4.27 -9.68 7.45
N LEU A 68 5.17 -10.57 7.82
CA LEU A 68 6.63 -10.34 7.79
C LEU A 68 7.30 -10.96 6.56
N LEU A 69 6.64 -11.93 5.91
CA LEU A 69 7.14 -12.46 4.66
C LEU A 69 7.02 -11.38 3.57
N PRO A 70 8.03 -11.24 2.71
CA PRO A 70 7.86 -10.42 1.53
C PRO A 70 6.62 -10.94 0.79
N ASN A 71 5.72 -10.04 0.44
CA ASN A 71 4.53 -10.36 -0.36
C ASN A 71 4.97 -10.68 -1.81
N THR A 72 6.06 -11.46 -1.93
CA THR A 72 6.74 -11.83 -3.17
C THR A 72 5.96 -12.88 -3.97
N GLN A 73 4.85 -13.39 -3.42
CA GLN A 73 4.04 -14.39 -4.13
C GLN A 73 2.88 -13.79 -4.94
N ILE A 74 2.54 -12.50 -4.75
CA ILE A 74 1.50 -11.88 -5.57
C ILE A 74 2.12 -11.50 -6.91
N LYS A 75 2.01 -12.39 -7.89
CA LYS A 75 2.35 -12.09 -9.28
C LYS A 75 1.27 -11.15 -9.82
N ILE A 76 1.66 -9.92 -10.12
CA ILE A 76 0.76 -8.95 -10.74
C ILE A 76 0.64 -9.28 -12.23
N ASN A 77 -0.60 -9.38 -12.70
CA ASN A 77 -0.88 -9.61 -14.10
C ASN A 77 -0.79 -8.28 -14.87
N ILE A 78 0.22 -8.16 -15.74
CA ILE A 78 0.36 -7.05 -16.69
C ILE A 78 -0.50 -7.38 -17.91
N ILE A 79 -1.44 -6.53 -18.23
CA ILE A 79 -2.39 -6.68 -19.34
C ILE A 79 -1.81 -6.09 -20.61
N TYR A 80 -1.10 -4.95 -20.49
CA TYR A 80 -0.47 -4.26 -21.60
C TYR A 80 0.78 -3.52 -21.11
N GLU A 81 1.79 -3.46 -21.96
CA GLU A 81 3.02 -2.71 -21.69
C GLU A 81 3.64 -2.27 -23.03
N ASP A 82 4.07 -1.00 -23.07
CA ASP A 82 4.93 -0.45 -24.11
C ASP A 82 6.04 0.43 -23.51
N ASN A 83 6.66 1.31 -24.31
CA ASN A 83 7.72 2.20 -23.84
C ASN A 83 7.20 3.32 -22.92
N ASN A 84 5.92 3.67 -23.00
CA ASN A 84 5.34 4.84 -22.35
C ASN A 84 4.39 4.47 -21.20
N ILE A 85 3.64 3.37 -21.35
CA ILE A 85 2.59 3.00 -20.41
C ILE A 85 2.67 1.52 -20.00
N LEU A 86 2.06 1.24 -18.86
CA LEU A 86 1.81 -0.11 -18.40
C LEU A 86 0.39 -0.16 -17.83
N ILE A 87 -0.36 -1.21 -18.17
CA ILE A 87 -1.67 -1.50 -17.59
C ILE A 87 -1.57 -2.81 -16.81
N ALA A 88 -1.83 -2.73 -15.52
CA ALA A 88 -1.82 -3.87 -14.62
C ALA A 88 -3.22 -4.15 -14.07
N ASN A 89 -3.56 -5.43 -13.90
CA ASN A 89 -4.76 -5.84 -13.20
C ASN A 89 -4.50 -5.87 -11.69
N LYS A 90 -5.02 -4.87 -10.99
CA LYS A 90 -4.88 -4.77 -9.53
C LYS A 90 -5.73 -5.82 -8.83
N PRO A 91 -5.15 -6.70 -8.02
CA PRO A 91 -5.94 -7.58 -7.16
C PRO A 91 -6.60 -6.80 -6.02
N GLU A 92 -7.56 -7.43 -5.34
CA GLU A 92 -8.15 -6.89 -4.11
C GLU A 92 -7.14 -6.83 -2.97
N GLN A 93 -7.47 -6.07 -1.93
CA GLN A 93 -6.70 -5.90 -0.69
C GLN A 93 -5.33 -5.22 -0.84
N ILE A 94 -4.99 -4.76 -2.02
CA ILE A 94 -3.77 -3.99 -2.30
C ILE A 94 -4.14 -2.56 -2.67
N GLU A 95 -3.43 -1.59 -2.09
CA GLU A 95 -3.50 -0.19 -2.48
C GLU A 95 -2.67 0.05 -3.76
N VAL A 96 -3.00 1.07 -4.53
CA VAL A 96 -2.21 1.42 -5.73
C VAL A 96 -0.83 1.96 -5.32
N THR A 97 -0.79 2.80 -4.30
CA THR A 97 0.43 3.46 -3.78
C THR A 97 0.77 2.96 -2.38
N GLY A 98 1.91 3.37 -1.85
CA GLY A 98 2.40 2.97 -0.52
C GLY A 98 3.49 1.89 -0.58
N ASP A 99 4.11 1.61 0.57
CA ASP A 99 5.31 0.77 0.69
C ASP A 99 5.10 -0.70 0.27
N SER A 100 3.86 -1.18 0.36
CA SER A 100 3.44 -2.52 -0.08
C SER A 100 2.37 -2.47 -1.18
N GLY A 101 2.18 -1.31 -1.80
CA GLY A 101 1.19 -1.09 -2.84
C GLY A 101 1.61 -1.68 -4.19
N LEU A 102 0.64 -1.70 -5.13
CA LEU A 102 0.81 -2.22 -6.48
C LEU A 102 2.02 -1.60 -7.20
N THR A 103 2.21 -0.28 -7.09
CA THR A 103 3.35 0.42 -7.68
C THR A 103 4.68 -0.14 -7.16
N CYS A 104 4.80 -0.33 -5.84
CA CYS A 104 6.01 -0.88 -5.22
C CYS A 104 6.27 -2.33 -5.65
N LEU A 105 5.22 -3.16 -5.71
CA LEU A 105 5.32 -4.54 -6.16
C LEU A 105 5.79 -4.63 -7.61
N LEU A 106 5.20 -3.85 -8.53
CA LEU A 106 5.59 -3.81 -9.93
C LEU A 106 7.04 -3.32 -10.11
N LYS A 107 7.45 -2.26 -9.41
CA LYS A 107 8.84 -1.78 -9.42
C LYS A 107 9.82 -2.87 -8.98
N LYS A 108 9.49 -3.63 -7.94
CA LYS A 108 10.35 -4.73 -7.43
C LYS A 108 10.39 -5.94 -8.38
N GLN A 109 9.25 -6.31 -8.97
CA GLN A 109 9.15 -7.49 -9.82
C GLN A 109 9.82 -7.30 -11.19
N HIS A 110 9.79 -6.08 -11.74
CA HIS A 110 10.22 -5.78 -13.09
C HIS A 110 11.37 -4.77 -13.19
N ASN A 111 11.91 -4.34 -12.03
CA ASN A 111 13.03 -3.39 -11.94
C ASN A 111 12.82 -2.08 -12.71
N PHE A 112 11.60 -1.54 -12.69
CA PHE A 112 11.30 -0.26 -13.33
C PHE A 112 12.01 0.89 -12.63
N LYS A 113 12.78 1.70 -13.38
CA LYS A 113 13.42 2.93 -12.88
C LYS A 113 12.39 4.02 -12.62
N PHE A 114 11.39 4.13 -13.48
CA PHE A 114 10.26 5.04 -13.35
C PHE A 114 8.97 4.27 -13.61
N LEU A 115 8.03 4.35 -12.70
CA LEU A 115 6.68 3.82 -12.86
C LEU A 115 5.77 4.58 -11.89
N GLU A 116 4.87 5.40 -12.43
CA GLU A 116 3.95 6.21 -11.62
C GLU A 116 2.49 5.95 -12.01
N PRO A 117 1.59 5.76 -11.04
CA PRO A 117 0.18 5.52 -11.32
C PRO A 117 -0.50 6.80 -11.82
N CYS A 118 -1.31 6.69 -12.87
CA CYS A 118 -2.06 7.81 -13.42
C CYS A 118 -3.40 8.02 -12.72
N HIS A 119 -3.89 7.02 -12.02
CA HIS A 119 -5.11 7.04 -11.20
C HIS A 119 -5.01 5.99 -10.10
N ARG A 120 -6.00 5.96 -9.24
CA ARG A 120 -6.08 4.94 -8.18
C ARG A 120 -7.41 4.20 -8.21
N LEU A 121 -7.36 2.96 -7.74
CA LEU A 121 -8.49 2.17 -7.31
C LEU A 121 -8.41 1.99 -5.79
N ASP A 122 -9.54 1.86 -5.14
CA ASP A 122 -9.58 1.57 -3.72
C ASP A 122 -9.00 0.19 -3.41
N ARG A 123 -8.63 -0.02 -2.15
CA ARG A 123 -7.96 -1.25 -1.70
C ARG A 123 -8.74 -2.52 -2.09
N ASN A 124 -10.05 -2.50 -1.92
CA ASN A 124 -10.92 -3.66 -2.18
C ASN A 124 -11.49 -3.69 -3.61
N THR A 125 -11.17 -2.71 -4.45
CA THR A 125 -11.56 -2.68 -5.86
C THR A 125 -10.49 -3.37 -6.69
N THR A 126 -10.89 -4.37 -7.47
CA THR A 126 -10.04 -5.02 -8.47
C THR A 126 -10.14 -4.31 -9.81
N GLY A 127 -9.19 -4.56 -10.71
CA GLY A 127 -9.29 -4.11 -12.09
C GLY A 127 -8.08 -3.34 -12.61
N LEU A 128 -8.27 -2.75 -13.79
CA LEU A 128 -7.17 -2.13 -14.55
C LEU A 128 -6.69 -0.85 -13.88
N THR A 129 -5.37 -0.78 -13.70
CA THR A 129 -4.68 0.41 -13.22
C THR A 129 -3.63 0.81 -14.26
N LEU A 130 -3.70 2.06 -14.72
CA LEU A 130 -2.81 2.62 -15.73
C LEU A 130 -1.63 3.32 -15.06
N PHE A 131 -0.44 3.01 -15.53
CA PHE A 131 0.84 3.59 -15.10
C PHE A 131 1.54 4.24 -16.26
N ALA A 132 2.27 5.32 -15.97
CA ALA A 132 3.24 5.91 -16.88
C ALA A 132 4.65 5.37 -16.59
N LYS A 133 5.41 5.10 -17.64
CA LYS A 133 6.81 4.61 -17.57
C LYS A 133 7.84 5.72 -17.77
N ASN A 134 7.40 6.94 -18.04
CA ASN A 134 8.21 8.15 -18.12
C ASN A 134 7.39 9.39 -17.74
N GLN A 135 8.08 10.52 -17.53
CA GLN A 135 7.46 11.76 -17.06
C GLN A 135 6.54 12.40 -18.10
N GLU A 136 6.87 12.30 -19.38
CA GLU A 136 6.07 12.86 -20.47
C GLU A 136 4.71 12.15 -20.54
N ALA A 137 4.71 10.82 -20.57
CA ALA A 137 3.49 10.01 -20.55
C ALA A 137 2.65 10.30 -19.29
N LEU A 138 3.30 10.47 -18.11
CA LEU A 138 2.59 10.81 -16.88
C LEU A 138 1.83 12.13 -17.03
N ASN A 139 2.49 13.17 -17.52
CA ASN A 139 1.86 14.48 -17.69
C ASN A 139 0.67 14.44 -18.67
N ILE A 140 0.83 13.75 -19.80
CA ILE A 140 -0.24 13.57 -20.79
C ILE A 140 -1.44 12.83 -20.15
N LEU A 141 -1.20 11.71 -19.48
CA LEU A 141 -2.26 10.89 -18.92
C LEU A 141 -2.98 11.58 -17.76
N LEU A 142 -2.26 12.28 -16.88
CA LEU A 142 -2.89 13.07 -15.81
C LEU A 142 -3.79 14.17 -16.37
N ASN A 143 -3.40 14.83 -17.45
CA ASN A 143 -4.25 15.81 -18.12
C ASN A 143 -5.50 15.17 -18.72
N LYS A 144 -5.37 13.98 -19.36
CA LYS A 144 -6.52 13.25 -19.89
C LYS A 144 -7.51 12.81 -18.79
N PHE A 145 -7.02 12.36 -17.64
CA PHE A 145 -7.87 12.08 -16.49
C PHE A 145 -8.57 13.33 -15.96
N LYS A 146 -7.83 14.44 -15.85
CA LYS A 146 -8.35 15.73 -15.37
C LYS A 146 -9.46 16.28 -16.28
N ASN A 147 -9.30 16.11 -17.60
CA ASN A 147 -10.24 16.60 -18.61
C ASN A 147 -11.37 15.59 -18.89
N HIS A 148 -11.48 14.49 -18.14
CA HIS A 148 -12.48 13.44 -18.35
C HIS A 148 -12.44 12.80 -19.76
N GLU A 149 -11.27 12.77 -20.39
CA GLU A 149 -11.05 12.15 -21.71
C GLU A 149 -10.91 10.63 -21.63
N ILE A 150 -10.81 10.07 -20.42
CA ILE A 150 -10.69 8.62 -20.18
C ILE A 150 -11.98 8.14 -19.54
N GLU A 151 -12.71 7.30 -20.27
CA GLU A 151 -13.91 6.65 -19.74
C GLU A 151 -13.55 5.52 -18.77
N LYS A 152 -14.30 5.44 -17.67
CA LYS A 152 -14.11 4.41 -16.64
C LYS A 152 -15.39 3.61 -16.48
N HIS A 153 -15.28 2.31 -16.68
CA HIS A 153 -16.38 1.36 -16.53
C HIS A 153 -16.11 0.42 -15.36
N TYR A 154 -17.13 0.16 -14.55
CA TYR A 154 -17.05 -0.70 -13.38
C TYR A 154 -18.18 -1.70 -13.38
N LEU A 155 -17.91 -2.90 -12.87
CA LEU A 155 -18.92 -3.88 -12.49
C LEU A 155 -19.06 -3.87 -10.98
N ALA A 156 -20.30 -3.79 -10.49
CA ALA A 156 -20.58 -3.84 -9.06
C ALA A 156 -21.68 -4.85 -8.77
N MET A 157 -21.47 -5.64 -7.74
CA MET A 157 -22.52 -6.49 -7.18
C MET A 157 -23.31 -5.67 -6.16
N VAL A 158 -24.62 -5.61 -6.33
CA VAL A 158 -25.51 -4.87 -5.44
C VAL A 158 -26.50 -5.81 -4.78
N TYR A 159 -27.00 -5.44 -3.60
CA TYR A 159 -28.05 -6.17 -2.91
C TYR A 159 -29.43 -5.73 -3.41
N GLY A 160 -30.31 -6.68 -3.70
CA GLY A 160 -31.68 -6.42 -4.18
C GLY A 160 -31.79 -6.34 -5.70
N ILE A 161 -32.91 -5.84 -6.16
CA ILE A 161 -33.25 -5.72 -7.59
C ILE A 161 -33.37 -4.25 -7.92
N LEU A 162 -32.63 -3.82 -8.94
CA LEU A 162 -32.72 -2.44 -9.44
C LEU A 162 -34.04 -2.28 -10.21
N SER A 163 -34.80 -1.22 -9.88
CA SER A 163 -36.05 -0.88 -10.58
C SER A 163 -35.80 -0.45 -12.01
N ASP A 164 -34.72 0.26 -12.24
CA ASP A 164 -34.36 0.85 -13.53
C ASP A 164 -33.18 0.08 -14.17
N LYS A 165 -33.32 -0.27 -15.44
CA LYS A 165 -32.22 -0.89 -16.21
C LYS A 165 -31.05 0.07 -16.46
N GLN A 166 -31.34 1.36 -16.49
CA GLN A 166 -30.33 2.42 -16.70
C GLN A 166 -30.75 3.67 -15.93
N LYS A 167 -29.82 4.27 -15.20
CA LYS A 167 -30.06 5.50 -14.45
C LYS A 167 -28.79 6.32 -14.34
N THR A 168 -28.92 7.63 -14.51
CA THR A 168 -27.86 8.59 -14.17
C THR A 168 -28.05 9.05 -12.74
N LEU A 169 -27.03 8.87 -11.90
CA LEU A 169 -26.99 9.38 -10.55
C LEU A 169 -26.06 10.58 -10.48
N GLN A 170 -26.52 11.67 -9.88
CA GLN A 170 -25.72 12.86 -9.66
C GLN A 170 -25.83 13.25 -8.18
N ALA A 171 -24.69 13.52 -7.55
CA ALA A 171 -24.62 13.91 -6.16
C ALA A 171 -23.41 14.79 -5.89
N TYR A 172 -23.49 15.62 -4.87
CA TYR A 172 -22.35 16.36 -4.36
C TYR A 172 -21.68 15.55 -3.24
N LEU A 173 -20.35 15.52 -3.27
CA LEU A 173 -19.55 14.85 -2.25
C LEU A 173 -18.83 15.87 -1.39
N PHE A 174 -19.05 15.81 -0.09
CA PHE A 174 -18.32 16.60 0.90
C PHE A 174 -17.42 15.68 1.72
N LYS A 175 -16.12 15.98 1.74
CA LYS A 175 -15.14 15.24 2.53
C LYS A 175 -14.82 15.99 3.81
N ASP A 176 -15.09 15.38 4.96
CA ASP A 176 -14.64 15.86 6.26
C ASP A 176 -13.26 15.22 6.55
N ASP A 177 -12.20 16.01 6.35
CA ASP A 177 -10.83 15.53 6.56
C ASP A 177 -10.51 15.21 8.02
N LYS A 178 -11.20 15.86 8.99
CA LYS A 178 -11.01 15.60 10.42
C LYS A 178 -11.57 14.23 10.82
N LYS A 179 -12.70 13.85 10.24
CA LYS A 179 -13.37 12.57 10.51
C LYS A 179 -12.97 11.47 9.51
N SER A 180 -12.25 11.81 8.44
CA SER A 180 -11.95 10.91 7.31
C SER A 180 -13.21 10.27 6.73
N GLN A 181 -14.31 11.03 6.67
CA GLN A 181 -15.61 10.59 6.17
C GLN A 181 -16.04 11.41 4.97
N VAL A 182 -16.78 10.76 4.06
CA VAL A 182 -17.39 11.39 2.89
C VAL A 182 -18.90 11.37 3.09
N TYR A 183 -19.53 12.53 2.92
CA TYR A 183 -20.97 12.69 2.95
C TYR A 183 -21.48 12.95 1.53
N ILE A 184 -22.66 12.46 1.23
CA ILE A 184 -23.36 12.62 -0.04
C ILE A 184 -24.57 13.51 0.23
N SER A 185 -24.77 14.56 -0.58
CA SER A 185 -25.94 15.45 -0.54
C SER A 185 -26.58 15.57 -1.91
#